data_e43dc391b33d9aaad048e79e1485bef5
#
_entry.id   e43dc391b33d9aaad048e79e1485bef5
#
_cell.length_a   1.000
_cell.length_b   1.000
_cell.length_c   1.000
_cell.angle_alpha   90.00
_cell.angle_beta   90.00
_cell.angle_gamma   90.00
#
_symmetry.space_group_name_H-M   'P 1'
#
loop_
_entity.id
_entity.type
_entity.pdbx_description
1 polymer ?
#
loop_
_entity_poly.entity_id
_entity_poly.type
_entity_poly.pdbx_seq_one_letter_code
_entity_poly.pdbx_strand_id
1 'polypeptide(L)'
;AFMAGVDDEGDGPGADGILGVDELHIVSTEFKSMLSQTAEAVRIAPLAVEYTGEPTGVHTLYSFEPSADVLFDALLPRYIATRVYAALLEAAASESASRRRAMKSATDNADDLIKALTLAANRERQAQITQEISEIVGGANALADAK
;
A
#
# COMPACT_ATOMS: atom_id res chain seq x y z
N ALA A 1 28.89 5.00 -3.46
CA ALA A 1 28.60 6.42 -3.68
C ALA A 1 28.23 7.12 -2.37
N PHE A 2 27.22 6.64 -1.64
CA PHE A 2 26.76 7.24 -0.39
C PHE A 2 27.85 7.36 0.71
N MET A 3 28.79 6.43 0.77
CA MET A 3 29.86 6.42 1.79
C MET A 3 31.18 7.04 1.32
N ALA A 4 31.35 7.25 0.01
CA ALA A 4 32.59 7.76 -0.57
C ALA A 4 32.57 9.27 -0.89
N GLY A 5 31.42 9.91 -0.79
CA GLY A 5 31.21 11.29 -1.21
C GLY A 5 31.24 12.33 -0.10
N VAL A 6 31.71 12.01 1.10
CA VAL A 6 31.75 12.97 2.21
C VAL A 6 33.16 13.49 2.38
N ASP A 7 33.39 14.74 2.00
CA ASP A 7 34.51 15.54 2.49
C ASP A 7 34.20 16.00 3.90
N ASP A 8 35.18 16.10 4.79
CA ASP A 8 35.01 16.50 6.19
C ASP A 8 34.38 17.91 6.37
N GLU A 9 34.24 18.68 5.30
CA GLU A 9 33.63 20.01 5.26
C GLU A 9 32.33 20.14 4.47
N GLY A 10 31.77 19.06 3.94
CA GLY A 10 30.34 18.92 3.60
C GLY A 10 29.85 19.44 2.25
N ASP A 11 30.58 20.29 1.53
CA ASP A 11 30.07 21.02 0.34
C ASP A 11 30.72 20.64 -1.00
N GLY A 12 31.59 19.63 -1.05
CA GLY A 12 32.33 19.25 -2.24
C GLY A 12 32.05 17.84 -2.76
N PRO A 13 32.36 17.58 -4.05
CA PRO A 13 32.33 16.21 -4.55
C PRO A 13 33.42 15.36 -3.88
N GLY A 14 33.05 14.15 -3.45
CA GLY A 14 33.99 13.20 -2.86
C GLY A 14 35.08 12.76 -3.84
N ALA A 15 35.96 11.86 -3.39
CA ALA A 15 37.09 11.35 -4.19
C ALA A 15 36.64 10.65 -5.51
N ASP A 16 35.38 10.28 -5.64
CA ASP A 16 34.73 9.72 -6.82
C ASP A 16 34.10 10.78 -7.75
N GLY A 17 34.19 12.08 -7.40
CA GLY A 17 33.61 13.18 -8.14
C GLY A 17 32.08 13.31 -8.00
N ILE A 18 31.45 12.58 -7.07
CA ILE A 18 30.02 12.59 -6.83
C ILE A 18 29.72 13.35 -5.53
N LEU A 19 28.74 14.25 -5.58
CA LEU A 19 28.25 14.93 -4.37
C LEU A 19 27.69 13.89 -3.39
N GLY A 20 28.10 13.98 -2.13
CA GLY A 20 27.56 13.18 -1.04
C GLY A 20 26.11 13.55 -0.74
N VAL A 21 25.46 12.75 0.07
CA VAL A 21 24.10 12.99 0.59
C VAL A 21 24.16 13.05 2.11
N ASP A 22 23.58 14.06 2.71
CA ASP A 22 23.60 14.25 4.17
C ASP A 22 22.64 13.29 4.87
N GLU A 23 21.49 13.03 4.26
CA GLU A 23 20.46 12.16 4.84
C GLU A 23 19.85 11.23 3.79
N LEU A 24 19.56 10.01 4.20
CA LEU A 24 18.84 9.03 3.43
C LEU A 24 17.51 8.70 4.10
N HIS A 25 16.41 9.04 3.42
CA HIS A 25 15.05 8.73 3.83
C HIS A 25 14.42 7.72 2.88
N ILE A 26 13.71 6.74 3.43
CA ILE A 26 12.82 5.87 2.67
C ILE A 26 11.39 6.25 2.98
N VAL A 27 10.62 6.54 1.92
CA VAL A 27 9.16 6.68 1.99
C VAL A 27 8.55 5.40 1.45
N SER A 28 7.88 4.65 2.31
CA SER A 28 7.27 3.36 1.96
C SER A 28 5.93 3.19 2.66
N THR A 29 5.23 2.11 2.31
CA THR A 29 3.96 1.78 2.96
C THR A 29 4.20 0.63 3.93
N GLU A 30 4.06 0.90 5.21
CA GLU A 30 4.10 -0.10 6.27
C GLU A 30 2.85 -1.00 6.20
N PHE A 31 3.04 -2.29 6.20
CA PHE A 31 1.96 -3.28 6.22
C PHE A 31 1.60 -3.65 7.66
N LYS A 32 0.54 -3.04 8.20
CA LYS A 32 0.03 -3.40 9.55
C LYS A 32 -0.93 -4.57 9.51
N SER A 33 -1.82 -4.61 8.54
CA SER A 33 -2.81 -5.69 8.37
C SER A 33 -3.40 -5.66 6.95
N MET A 34 -4.22 -6.64 6.62
CA MET A 34 -4.97 -6.68 5.35
C MET A 34 -5.91 -5.47 5.18
N LEU A 35 -6.32 -4.83 6.27
CA LEU A 35 -7.24 -3.69 6.27
C LEU A 35 -6.54 -2.35 6.43
N SER A 36 -5.35 -2.32 7.03
CA SER A 36 -4.64 -1.09 7.39
C SER A 36 -3.23 -1.10 6.83
N GLN A 37 -2.93 -0.12 6.00
CA GLN A 37 -1.61 0.20 5.50
C GLN A 37 -1.38 1.69 5.73
N THR A 38 -0.17 2.06 6.15
CA THR A 38 0.17 3.45 6.48
C THR A 38 1.42 3.87 5.72
N ALA A 39 1.35 5.01 5.05
CA ALA A 39 2.56 5.59 4.46
C ALA A 39 3.44 6.15 5.57
N GLU A 40 4.72 5.80 5.55
CA GLU A 40 5.71 6.22 6.53
C GLU A 40 6.99 6.67 5.84
N ALA A 41 7.62 7.71 6.40
CA ALA A 41 8.94 8.16 6.00
C ALA A 41 9.92 7.86 7.13
N VAL A 42 10.90 7.01 6.87
CA VAL A 42 11.90 6.59 7.84
C VAL A 42 13.28 7.06 7.40
N ARG A 43 13.99 7.77 8.28
CA ARG A 43 15.39 8.10 8.07
C ARG A 43 16.24 6.84 8.33
N ILE A 44 17.07 6.49 7.37
CA ILE A 44 17.94 5.30 7.43
C ILE A 44 19.37 5.70 7.78
N ALA A 45 19.82 6.83 7.26
CA ALA A 45 21.13 7.37 7.55
C ALA A 45 21.07 8.90 7.66
N PRO A 46 21.89 9.51 8.53
CA PRO A 46 22.76 8.88 9.53
C PRO A 46 21.96 8.19 10.63
N LEU A 47 22.59 7.22 11.31
CA LEU A 47 22.00 6.57 12.47
C LEU A 47 21.99 7.56 13.65
N ALA A 48 20.83 7.75 14.26
CA ALA A 48 20.75 8.51 15.50
C ALA A 48 21.15 7.58 16.67
N VAL A 49 22.21 7.93 17.37
CA VAL A 49 22.62 7.21 18.59
C VAL A 49 21.93 7.88 19.77
N GLU A 50 21.00 7.16 20.39
CA GLU A 50 20.40 7.59 21.65
C GLU A 50 21.21 7.05 22.82
N TYR A 51 21.81 7.93 23.59
CA TYR A 51 22.42 7.54 24.85
C TYR A 51 21.34 7.42 25.90
N THR A 52 20.83 6.21 26.12
CA THR A 52 20.02 5.93 27.31
C THR A 52 20.93 6.01 28.52
N GLY A 53 20.53 6.84 29.52
CA GLY A 53 21.32 7.08 30.74
C GLY A 53 21.78 5.81 31.46
N GLU A 54 22.38 5.94 32.64
CA GLU A 54 23.09 4.85 33.32
C GLU A 54 22.41 3.48 33.21
N PRO A 55 23.13 2.47 32.71
CA PRO A 55 22.56 1.15 32.46
C PRO A 55 22.20 0.47 33.76
N THR A 56 20.94 0.35 34.04
CA THR A 56 20.37 -0.40 35.15
C THR A 56 20.32 -1.88 34.76
N GLY A 57 21.41 -2.62 34.89
CA GLY A 57 21.41 -4.06 34.65
C GLY A 57 22.79 -4.69 34.47
N VAL A 58 22.80 -5.99 34.30
CA VAL A 58 23.99 -6.79 34.01
C VAL A 58 24.50 -6.44 32.60
N HIS A 59 25.69 -5.81 32.54
CA HIS A 59 26.38 -5.57 31.27
C HIS A 59 26.89 -6.87 30.70
N THR A 60 26.50 -7.17 29.47
CA THR A 60 27.14 -8.21 28.68
C THR A 60 28.51 -7.70 28.23
N LEU A 61 29.57 -8.38 28.64
CA LEU A 61 30.93 -8.08 28.20
C LEU A 61 31.13 -8.63 26.77
N TYR A 62 30.81 -7.80 25.77
CA TYR A 62 31.22 -8.08 24.38
C TYR A 62 32.54 -7.36 24.09
N SER A 63 33.48 -8.06 23.49
CA SER A 63 34.66 -7.45 22.87
C SER A 63 34.47 -7.41 21.36
N PHE A 64 34.82 -6.29 20.74
CA PHE A 64 34.76 -6.10 19.30
C PHE A 64 36.15 -6.39 18.71
N GLU A 65 36.21 -7.27 17.71
CA GLU A 65 37.40 -7.52 16.93
C GLU A 65 37.11 -7.33 15.45
N PRO A 66 37.89 -6.50 14.71
CA PRO A 66 39.09 -5.80 15.15
C PRO A 66 38.81 -4.52 15.94
N SER A 67 37.79 -3.71 15.61
CA SER A 67 37.35 -2.54 16.36
C SER A 67 35.89 -2.25 16.00
N ALA A 68 35.21 -1.45 16.81
CA ALA A 68 33.83 -1.04 16.57
C ALA A 68 33.68 -0.30 15.23
N ASP A 69 34.60 0.60 14.90
CA ASP A 69 34.55 1.40 13.67
C ASP A 69 34.65 0.53 12.42
N VAL A 70 35.59 -0.40 12.38
CA VAL A 70 35.74 -1.35 11.26
C VAL A 70 34.53 -2.25 11.08
N LEU A 71 33.89 -2.63 12.18
CA LEU A 71 32.63 -3.39 12.15
C LEU A 71 31.49 -2.54 11.62
N PHE A 72 31.37 -1.28 12.02
CA PHE A 72 30.35 -0.37 11.52
C PHE A 72 30.48 -0.13 10.02
N ASP A 73 31.67 0.09 9.52
CA ASP A 73 31.93 0.26 8.09
C ASP A 73 31.48 -0.96 7.26
N ALA A 74 31.65 -2.16 7.79
CA ALA A 74 31.20 -3.38 7.13
C ALA A 74 29.70 -3.64 7.27
N LEU A 75 29.09 -3.24 8.39
CA LEU A 75 27.68 -3.53 8.71
C LEU A 75 26.71 -2.49 8.14
N LEU A 76 27.10 -1.21 8.07
CA LEU A 76 26.24 -0.13 7.59
C LEU A 76 25.69 -0.36 6.18
N PRO A 77 26.48 -0.74 5.17
CA PRO A 77 25.95 -1.02 3.83
C PRO A 77 24.94 -2.17 3.84
N ARG A 78 25.20 -3.19 4.65
CA ARG A 78 24.30 -4.33 4.82
C ARG A 78 23.00 -3.95 5.50
N TYR A 79 23.07 -3.11 6.53
CA TYR A 79 21.91 -2.58 7.21
C TYR A 79 21.03 -1.80 6.23
N ILE A 80 21.60 -0.85 5.48
CA ILE A 80 20.88 -0.06 4.48
C ILE A 80 20.20 -0.97 3.45
N ALA A 81 20.95 -1.93 2.88
CA ALA A 81 20.41 -2.87 1.91
C ALA A 81 19.22 -3.68 2.49
N THR A 82 19.36 -4.15 3.73
CA THR A 82 18.31 -4.92 4.41
C THR A 82 17.08 -4.06 4.68
N ARG A 83 17.26 -2.79 5.09
CA ARG A 83 16.13 -1.85 5.31
C ARG A 83 15.39 -1.53 4.02
N VAL A 84 16.12 -1.29 2.92
CA VAL A 84 15.53 -1.08 1.59
C VAL A 84 14.75 -2.32 1.16
N TYR A 85 15.34 -3.49 1.31
CA TYR A 85 14.68 -4.75 0.95
C TYR A 85 13.41 -5.01 1.77
N ALA A 86 13.45 -4.78 3.08
CA ALA A 86 12.28 -4.88 3.95
C ALA A 86 11.15 -3.92 3.50
N ALA A 87 11.50 -2.66 3.24
CA ALA A 87 10.53 -1.67 2.76
C ALA A 87 9.89 -2.06 1.41
N LEU A 88 10.66 -2.66 0.50
CA LEU A 88 10.13 -3.18 -0.77
C LEU A 88 9.15 -4.34 -0.57
N LEU A 89 9.45 -5.26 0.35
CA LEU A 89 8.55 -6.37 0.68
C LEU A 89 7.25 -5.87 1.32
N GLU A 90 7.34 -4.94 2.26
CA GLU A 90 6.17 -4.35 2.89
C GLU A 90 5.31 -3.56 1.88
N ALA A 91 5.93 -2.81 0.99
CA ALA A 91 5.23 -2.10 -0.08
C ALA A 91 4.51 -3.07 -1.03
N ALA A 92 5.14 -4.16 -1.43
CA ALA A 92 4.54 -5.19 -2.28
C ALA A 92 3.36 -5.91 -1.57
N ALA A 93 3.50 -6.22 -0.29
CA ALA A 93 2.43 -6.79 0.51
C ALA A 93 1.25 -5.81 0.65
N SER A 94 1.52 -4.54 0.90
CA SER A 94 0.53 -3.47 1.01
C SER A 94 -0.22 -3.24 -0.30
N GLU A 95 0.48 -3.26 -1.43
CA GLU A 95 -0.14 -3.18 -2.76
C GLU A 95 -1.08 -4.36 -3.01
N SER A 96 -0.63 -5.57 -2.73
CA SER A 96 -1.43 -6.78 -2.90
C SER A 96 -2.69 -6.78 -2.03
N ALA A 97 -2.57 -6.34 -0.78
CA ALA A 97 -3.70 -6.20 0.15
C ALA A 97 -4.71 -5.13 -0.32
N SER A 98 -4.22 -3.98 -0.77
CA SER A 98 -5.05 -2.89 -1.28
C SER A 98 -5.78 -3.29 -2.56
N ARG A 99 -5.10 -3.96 -3.49
CA ARG A 99 -5.69 -4.50 -4.71
C ARG A 99 -6.79 -5.51 -4.39
N ARG A 100 -6.54 -6.45 -3.47
CA ARG A 100 -7.55 -7.44 -3.07
C ARG A 100 -8.79 -6.79 -2.47
N ARG A 101 -8.63 -5.77 -1.63
CA ARG A 101 -9.74 -5.01 -1.04
C ARG A 101 -10.54 -4.26 -2.11
N ALA A 102 -9.85 -3.58 -3.03
CA ALA A 102 -10.49 -2.86 -4.13
C ALA A 102 -11.28 -3.82 -5.04
N MET A 103 -10.71 -4.97 -5.39
CA MET A 103 -11.37 -5.97 -6.22
C MET A 103 -12.58 -6.59 -5.51
N LYS A 104 -12.47 -6.84 -4.19
CA LYS A 104 -13.63 -7.30 -3.42
C LYS A 104 -14.76 -6.28 -3.41
N SER A 105 -14.46 -5.02 -3.15
CA SER A 105 -15.46 -3.94 -3.19
C SER A 105 -16.09 -3.80 -4.56
N ALA A 106 -15.31 -3.90 -5.64
CA ALA A 106 -15.83 -3.87 -7.00
C ALA A 106 -16.78 -5.05 -7.29
N THR A 107 -16.45 -6.25 -6.79
CA THR A 107 -17.30 -7.44 -6.94
C THR A 107 -18.61 -7.24 -6.16
N ASP A 108 -18.55 -6.80 -4.92
CA ASP A 108 -19.74 -6.57 -4.10
C ASP A 108 -20.67 -5.52 -4.76
N ASN A 109 -20.10 -4.44 -5.30
CA ASN A 109 -20.86 -3.41 -6.03
C ASN A 109 -21.48 -3.96 -7.33
N ALA A 110 -20.75 -4.82 -8.05
CA ALA A 110 -21.28 -5.46 -9.26
C ALA A 110 -22.46 -6.39 -8.96
N ASP A 111 -22.37 -7.17 -7.88
CA ASP A 111 -23.44 -8.06 -7.45
C ASP A 111 -24.72 -7.26 -7.07
N ASP A 112 -24.56 -6.15 -6.40
CA ASP A 112 -25.68 -5.29 -6.05
C ASP A 112 -26.32 -4.61 -7.29
N LEU A 113 -25.49 -4.22 -8.25
CA LEU A 113 -25.98 -3.69 -9.53
C LEU A 113 -26.72 -4.77 -10.34
N ILE A 114 -26.22 -5.99 -10.37
CA ILE A 114 -26.90 -7.12 -11.04
C ILE A 114 -28.27 -7.38 -10.42
N LYS A 115 -28.38 -7.38 -9.09
CA LYS A 115 -29.66 -7.53 -8.38
C LYS A 115 -30.64 -6.40 -8.75
N ALA A 116 -30.17 -5.16 -8.74
CA ALA A 116 -31.00 -4.00 -9.07
C ALA A 116 -31.48 -4.04 -10.52
N LEU A 117 -30.60 -4.33 -11.46
CA LEU A 117 -30.95 -4.45 -12.89
C LEU A 117 -31.90 -5.63 -13.15
N THR A 118 -31.69 -6.77 -12.50
CA THR A 118 -32.59 -7.93 -12.60
C THR A 118 -34.00 -7.59 -12.11
N LEU A 119 -34.11 -6.88 -11.00
CA LEU A 119 -35.39 -6.41 -10.47
C LEU A 119 -36.08 -5.43 -11.43
N ALA A 120 -35.33 -4.48 -11.99
CA ALA A 120 -35.83 -3.52 -12.96
C ALA A 120 -36.33 -4.23 -14.23
N ALA A 121 -35.54 -5.15 -14.79
CA ALA A 121 -35.92 -5.93 -15.97
C ALA A 121 -37.18 -6.78 -15.73
N ASN A 122 -37.32 -7.40 -14.56
CA ASN A 122 -38.52 -8.16 -14.23
C ASN A 122 -39.77 -7.26 -14.07
N ARG A 123 -39.62 -6.07 -13.49
CA ARG A 123 -40.72 -5.08 -13.40
C ARG A 123 -41.15 -4.62 -14.78
N GLU A 124 -40.22 -4.30 -15.65
CA GLU A 124 -40.50 -3.88 -17.02
C GLU A 124 -41.24 -4.97 -17.81
N ARG A 125 -40.74 -6.20 -17.74
CA ARG A 125 -41.38 -7.34 -18.36
C ARG A 125 -42.81 -7.54 -17.86
N GLN A 126 -43.04 -7.41 -16.54
CA GLN A 126 -44.39 -7.52 -15.98
C GLN A 126 -45.30 -6.39 -16.47
N ALA A 127 -44.77 -5.16 -16.55
CA ALA A 127 -45.52 -4.03 -17.09
C ALA A 127 -45.94 -4.22 -18.54
N GLN A 128 -45.02 -4.70 -19.39
CA GLN A 128 -45.30 -5.02 -20.77
C GLN A 128 -46.40 -6.10 -20.93
N ILE A 129 -46.26 -7.20 -20.18
CA ILE A 129 -47.30 -8.27 -20.21
C ILE A 129 -48.67 -7.71 -19.77
N THR A 130 -48.68 -6.90 -18.71
CA THR A 130 -49.92 -6.29 -18.21
C THR A 130 -50.54 -5.36 -19.29
N GLN A 131 -49.74 -4.58 -19.95
CA GLN A 131 -50.17 -3.70 -21.03
C GLN A 131 -50.73 -4.51 -22.22
N GLU A 132 -50.04 -5.53 -22.66
CA GLU A 132 -50.53 -6.42 -23.76
C GLU A 132 -51.85 -7.06 -23.39
N ILE A 133 -52.03 -7.56 -22.17
CA ILE A 133 -53.28 -8.13 -21.71
C ILE A 133 -54.39 -7.06 -21.71
N SER A 134 -54.08 -5.85 -21.24
CA SER A 134 -55.06 -4.74 -21.21
C SER A 134 -55.47 -4.32 -22.62
N GLU A 135 -54.56 -4.30 -23.57
CA GLU A 135 -54.86 -4.00 -24.99
C GLU A 135 -55.74 -5.08 -25.61
N ILE A 136 -55.46 -6.35 -25.35
CA ILE A 136 -56.27 -7.49 -25.86
C ILE A 136 -57.70 -7.42 -25.28
N VAL A 137 -57.82 -7.23 -23.95
CA VAL A 137 -59.12 -7.14 -23.28
C VAL A 137 -59.89 -5.91 -23.75
N GLY A 138 -59.23 -4.75 -23.90
CA GLY A 138 -59.82 -3.53 -24.43
C GLY A 138 -60.32 -3.67 -25.86
N GLY A 139 -59.54 -4.34 -26.72
CA GLY A 139 -59.93 -4.65 -28.07
C GLY A 139 -61.12 -5.64 -28.17
N ALA A 140 -61.16 -6.64 -27.29
CA ALA A 140 -62.28 -7.58 -27.24
C ALA A 140 -63.58 -6.91 -26.79
N ASN A 141 -63.53 -6.02 -25.78
CA ASN A 141 -64.68 -5.27 -25.35
C ASN A 141 -65.18 -4.29 -26.40
N ALA A 142 -64.30 -3.58 -27.10
CA ALA A 142 -64.71 -2.69 -28.19
C ALA A 142 -65.36 -3.44 -29.35
N LEU A 143 -64.98 -4.67 -29.65
CA LEU A 143 -65.61 -5.53 -30.65
C LEU A 143 -66.98 -6.05 -30.17
N ALA A 144 -67.16 -6.28 -28.89
CA ALA A 144 -68.42 -6.72 -28.32
C ALA A 144 -69.47 -5.60 -28.31
N ASP A 145 -69.06 -4.35 -28.04
CA ASP A 145 -69.93 -3.18 -28.06
C ASP A 145 -70.31 -2.66 -29.45
N ALA A 146 -69.63 -3.12 -30.49
CA ALA A 146 -69.86 -2.77 -31.89
C ALA A 146 -70.93 -3.68 -32.60
N LYS A 147 -71.53 -4.61 -31.86
CA LYS A 147 -72.64 -5.45 -32.30
C LYS A 147 -73.96 -5.00 -31.73
#